data_143e92a748312d63a5a6fe57a5254888
#
_entry.id   143e92a748312d63a5a6fe57a5254888
#
_cell.length_a   1.000
_cell.length_b   1.000
_cell.length_c   1.000
_cell.angle_alpha   90.00
_cell.angle_beta   90.00
_cell.angle_gamma   90.00
#
_symmetry.space_group_name_H-M   'P 1'
#
loop_
_entity.id
_entity.type
_entity.pdbx_description
1 polymer ?
#
loop_
_entity_poly.entity_id
_entity_poly.type
_entity_poly.pdbx_seq_one_letter_code
_entity_poly.pdbx_strand_id
1 'polypeptide(L)'
;MRVLDGACMVYCAVGGVQPQSETVWRQATKYKVPRLAFVNKMDRSGANFFKVVDQMRTRLKANPVPIVIPIGAEDTFSGVVDLLKMKAIIWDEASQGMKFDYVEVPADLVETAQTWREQMIEAAAEATEDLMNEYLENGELPEDKIKEGLRLRTLACEIQPMLCGTAFKNKGVQRMLDAVVELLPSPVDIPPVSGVDEREQPASRKADDSEKFSALAFKLMTDPFVGQLTFIRVYSGVLNSGATVYNSVKGKKERIGRIVQMHANNREEIKEVLAGDIAACVGL
;
A
#
# COMPACT_ATOMS: atom_id res chain seq x y z
N MET A 1 -11.50 -3.37 -3.87
CA MET A 1 -11.52 -2.54 -2.66
C MET A 1 -11.99 -3.31 -1.40
N ARG A 2 -13.06 -4.12 -1.50
CA ARG A 2 -13.62 -4.80 -0.32
C ARG A 2 -12.66 -5.73 0.42
N VAL A 3 -11.66 -6.29 -0.27
CA VAL A 3 -10.70 -7.26 0.28
C VAL A 3 -9.32 -6.68 0.54
N LEU A 4 -9.16 -5.37 0.36
CA LEU A 4 -7.88 -4.67 0.53
C LEU A 4 -7.82 -4.03 1.92
N ASP A 5 -6.72 -4.24 2.63
CA ASP A 5 -6.42 -3.56 3.88
C ASP A 5 -5.66 -2.24 3.64
N GLY A 6 -4.85 -2.19 2.60
CA GLY A 6 -4.14 -1.01 2.14
C GLY A 6 -4.02 -0.97 0.62
N ALA A 7 -3.68 0.18 0.05
CA ALA A 7 -3.52 0.35 -1.38
C ALA A 7 -2.36 1.30 -1.72
N CYS A 8 -1.63 0.97 -2.78
CA CYS A 8 -0.70 1.89 -3.42
C CYS A 8 -1.38 2.47 -4.68
N MET A 9 -1.66 3.77 -4.67
CA MET A 9 -2.25 4.49 -5.80
C MET A 9 -1.13 5.03 -6.69
N VAL A 10 -1.08 4.52 -7.92
CA VAL A 10 -0.05 4.91 -8.90
C VAL A 10 -0.58 6.02 -9.80
N TYR A 11 0.08 7.18 -9.78
CA TYR A 11 -0.21 8.32 -10.63
C TYR A 11 0.87 8.47 -11.71
N CYS A 12 0.50 8.99 -12.88
CA CYS A 12 1.47 9.34 -13.90
C CYS A 12 2.01 10.75 -13.66
N ALA A 13 3.34 10.91 -13.64
CA ALA A 13 3.99 12.22 -13.43
C ALA A 13 3.60 13.26 -14.49
N VAL A 14 3.24 12.83 -15.68
CA VAL A 14 2.79 13.71 -16.80
C VAL A 14 1.29 13.96 -16.73
N GLY A 15 0.49 12.87 -16.67
CA GLY A 15 -0.99 12.95 -16.70
C GLY A 15 -1.61 13.36 -15.37
N GLY A 16 -0.91 13.15 -14.26
CA GLY A 16 -1.40 13.47 -12.91
C GLY A 16 -2.65 12.70 -12.50
N VAL A 17 -3.56 13.38 -11.84
CA VAL A 17 -4.87 12.84 -11.45
C VAL A 17 -5.79 12.80 -12.66
N GLN A 18 -6.26 11.60 -13.01
CA GLN A 18 -7.14 11.35 -14.15
C GLN A 18 -8.54 10.88 -13.67
N PRO A 19 -9.59 10.90 -14.51
CA PRO A 19 -10.94 10.49 -14.11
C PRO A 19 -11.01 9.07 -13.48
N GLN A 20 -10.19 8.14 -13.97
CA GLN A 20 -10.09 6.81 -13.38
C GLN A 20 -9.52 6.85 -11.96
N SER A 21 -8.52 7.71 -11.71
CA SER A 21 -7.97 7.92 -10.37
C SER A 21 -9.03 8.42 -9.40
N GLU A 22 -9.87 9.36 -9.83
CA GLU A 22 -10.98 9.90 -9.02
C GLU A 22 -12.01 8.82 -8.68
N THR A 23 -12.33 7.95 -9.64
CA THR A 23 -13.28 6.84 -9.42
C THR A 23 -12.76 5.85 -8.40
N VAL A 24 -11.50 5.41 -8.55
CA VAL A 24 -10.85 4.48 -7.61
C VAL A 24 -10.65 5.14 -6.24
N TRP A 25 -10.32 6.43 -6.20
CA TRP A 25 -10.20 7.22 -4.97
C TRP A 25 -11.49 7.22 -4.15
N ARG A 26 -12.62 7.52 -4.80
CA ARG A 26 -13.94 7.50 -4.14
C ARG A 26 -14.28 6.12 -3.58
N GLN A 27 -13.96 5.05 -4.31
CA GLN A 27 -14.17 3.69 -3.82
C GLN A 27 -13.28 3.38 -2.60
N ALA A 28 -11.99 3.75 -2.64
CA ALA A 28 -11.08 3.55 -1.53
C ALA A 28 -11.54 4.33 -0.27
N THR A 29 -12.03 5.55 -0.46
CA THR A 29 -12.61 6.36 0.64
C THR A 29 -13.87 5.72 1.22
N LYS A 30 -14.77 5.20 0.37
CA LYS A 30 -15.98 4.49 0.81
C LYS A 30 -15.66 3.29 1.70
N TYR A 31 -14.59 2.55 1.39
CA TYR A 31 -14.16 1.36 2.14
C TYR A 31 -13.13 1.68 3.22
N LYS A 32 -12.79 2.96 3.43
CA LYS A 32 -11.78 3.41 4.41
C LYS A 32 -10.44 2.66 4.24
N VAL A 33 -9.98 2.51 2.99
CA VAL A 33 -8.72 1.84 2.68
C VAL A 33 -7.57 2.83 2.80
N PRO A 34 -6.62 2.65 3.72
CA PRO A 34 -5.38 3.43 3.82
C PRO A 34 -4.58 3.38 2.53
N ARG A 35 -3.92 4.49 2.17
CA ARG A 35 -3.30 4.63 0.86
C ARG A 35 -1.95 5.30 0.92
N LEU A 36 -1.01 4.74 0.15
CA LEU A 36 0.19 5.44 -0.33
C LEU A 36 -0.06 5.95 -1.75
N ALA A 37 0.65 6.98 -2.16
CA ALA A 37 0.67 7.47 -3.53
C ALA A 37 2.07 7.32 -4.13
N PHE A 38 2.16 6.75 -5.32
CA PHE A 38 3.40 6.64 -6.07
C PHE A 38 3.30 7.36 -7.41
N VAL A 39 4.07 8.41 -7.59
CA VAL A 39 4.13 9.18 -8.84
C VAL A 39 5.16 8.54 -9.76
N ASN A 40 4.66 7.80 -10.75
CA ASN A 40 5.44 6.99 -11.68
C ASN A 40 5.76 7.75 -12.98
N LYS A 41 6.76 7.27 -13.70
CA LYS A 41 7.21 7.83 -14.99
C LYS A 41 7.82 9.22 -14.85
N MET A 42 8.64 9.42 -13.80
CA MET A 42 9.39 10.66 -13.60
C MET A 42 10.40 10.96 -14.71
N ASP A 43 10.77 9.95 -15.50
CA ASP A 43 11.67 10.01 -16.66
C ASP A 43 10.98 10.42 -17.98
N ARG A 44 9.68 10.70 -17.97
CA ARG A 44 8.94 11.09 -19.17
C ARG A 44 8.92 12.61 -19.35
N SER A 45 8.98 13.07 -20.62
CA SER A 45 8.81 14.48 -20.95
C SER A 45 7.49 15.03 -20.41
N GLY A 46 7.51 16.16 -19.73
CA GLY A 46 6.39 16.78 -19.03
C GLY A 46 6.14 16.22 -17.62
N ALA A 47 7.04 15.39 -17.09
CA ALA A 47 6.92 14.86 -15.75
C ALA A 47 7.07 15.96 -14.69
N ASN A 48 6.13 16.02 -13.74
CA ASN A 48 6.14 16.99 -12.65
C ASN A 48 5.50 16.42 -11.39
N PHE A 49 6.31 16.10 -10.41
CA PHE A 49 5.88 15.54 -9.11
C PHE A 49 4.98 16.51 -8.34
N PHE A 50 5.40 17.75 -8.20
CA PHE A 50 4.70 18.75 -7.37
C PHE A 50 3.33 19.11 -7.95
N LYS A 51 3.20 19.13 -9.28
CA LYS A 51 1.91 19.26 -9.95
C LYS A 51 0.94 18.14 -9.55
N VAL A 52 1.42 16.90 -9.39
CA VAL A 52 0.58 15.77 -8.95
C VAL A 52 0.18 15.93 -7.47
N VAL A 53 1.09 16.40 -6.61
CA VAL A 53 0.79 16.77 -5.21
C VAL A 53 -0.38 17.76 -5.16
N ASP A 54 -0.29 18.87 -5.93
CA ASP A 54 -1.33 19.89 -5.95
C ASP A 54 -2.66 19.37 -6.54
N GLN A 55 -2.60 18.53 -7.55
CA GLN A 55 -3.82 17.91 -8.09
C GLN A 55 -4.48 16.95 -7.08
N MET A 56 -3.73 16.24 -6.27
CA MET A 56 -4.31 15.43 -5.20
C MET A 56 -5.03 16.29 -4.17
N ARG A 57 -4.45 17.43 -3.77
CA ARG A 57 -5.10 18.41 -2.88
C ARG A 57 -6.38 18.99 -3.49
N THR A 58 -6.29 19.45 -4.73
CA THR A 58 -7.39 20.22 -5.35
C THR A 58 -8.50 19.34 -5.89
N ARG A 59 -8.18 18.22 -6.56
CA ARG A 59 -9.16 17.38 -7.25
C ARG A 59 -9.68 16.23 -6.38
N LEU A 60 -8.82 15.61 -5.55
CA LEU A 60 -9.18 14.48 -4.69
C LEU A 60 -9.54 14.90 -3.27
N LYS A 61 -9.30 16.17 -2.90
CA LYS A 61 -9.41 16.67 -1.51
C LYS A 61 -8.61 15.80 -0.53
N ALA A 62 -7.47 15.32 -1.02
CA ALA A 62 -6.53 14.51 -0.27
C ALA A 62 -5.59 15.39 0.57
N ASN A 63 -4.92 14.78 1.55
CA ASN A 63 -3.83 15.38 2.29
C ASN A 63 -2.51 14.66 1.96
N PRO A 64 -1.91 14.94 0.79
CA PRO A 64 -0.67 14.30 0.35
C PRO A 64 0.52 14.80 1.16
N VAL A 65 1.30 13.87 1.68
CA VAL A 65 2.52 14.12 2.46
C VAL A 65 3.70 13.48 1.73
N PRO A 66 4.50 14.23 0.96
CA PRO A 66 5.72 13.72 0.37
C PRO A 66 6.67 13.20 1.45
N ILE A 67 7.13 11.96 1.30
CA ILE A 67 8.19 11.34 2.13
C ILE A 67 9.48 11.16 1.32
N VAL A 68 9.41 11.38 0.02
CA VAL A 68 10.55 11.60 -0.87
C VAL A 68 10.23 12.73 -1.84
N ILE A 69 11.26 13.42 -2.32
CA ILE A 69 11.15 14.37 -3.45
C ILE A 69 12.10 13.95 -4.58
N PRO A 70 11.79 14.25 -5.86
CA PRO A 70 12.62 13.85 -6.97
C PRO A 70 13.92 14.66 -7.07
N ILE A 71 14.97 14.02 -7.57
CA ILE A 71 16.22 14.65 -8.02
C ILE A 71 16.15 14.72 -9.54
N GLY A 72 15.89 15.91 -10.07
CA GLY A 72 15.61 16.12 -11.48
C GLY A 72 14.22 15.62 -11.91
N ALA A 73 13.95 15.76 -13.19
CA ALA A 73 12.74 15.27 -13.84
C ALA A 73 13.06 15.01 -15.32
N GLU A 74 12.21 14.26 -16.00
CA GLU A 74 12.40 13.91 -17.41
C GLU A 74 13.76 13.20 -17.63
N ASP A 75 14.54 13.63 -18.61
CA ASP A 75 15.85 13.04 -18.91
C ASP A 75 16.89 13.27 -17.80
N THR A 76 16.65 14.24 -16.92
CA THR A 76 17.54 14.52 -15.77
C THR A 76 17.15 13.78 -14.49
N PHE A 77 16.07 12.99 -14.51
CA PHE A 77 15.64 12.23 -13.34
C PHE A 77 16.70 11.17 -12.95
N SER A 78 17.45 11.42 -11.90
CA SER A 78 18.55 10.57 -11.44
C SER A 78 18.22 9.76 -10.17
N GLY A 79 17.36 10.29 -9.30
CA GLY A 79 17.07 9.68 -8.01
C GLY A 79 16.00 10.41 -7.23
N VAL A 80 15.97 10.17 -5.93
CA VAL A 80 15.07 10.85 -5.00
C VAL A 80 15.83 11.25 -3.72
N VAL A 81 15.35 12.28 -3.04
CA VAL A 81 15.76 12.59 -1.66
C VAL A 81 14.77 11.92 -0.72
N ASP A 82 15.23 11.04 0.15
CA ASP A 82 14.48 10.48 1.27
C ASP A 82 14.44 11.52 2.39
N LEU A 83 13.25 12.07 2.66
CA LEU A 83 13.05 13.12 3.65
C LEU A 83 13.13 12.60 5.09
N LEU A 84 12.92 11.30 5.32
CA LEU A 84 13.11 10.70 6.64
C LEU A 84 14.57 10.71 7.05
N LYS A 85 15.46 10.30 6.13
CA LYS A 85 16.89 10.16 6.38
C LYS A 85 17.71 11.39 6.01
N MET A 86 17.13 12.33 5.27
CA MET A 86 17.81 13.45 4.63
C MET A 86 19.05 12.99 3.84
N LYS A 87 18.86 11.98 3.01
CA LYS A 87 19.84 11.41 2.10
C LYS A 87 19.24 11.27 0.70
N ALA A 88 20.07 11.45 -0.31
CA ALA A 88 19.69 11.14 -1.68
C ALA A 88 19.85 9.64 -1.94
N ILE A 89 18.91 9.05 -2.68
CA ILE A 89 18.96 7.68 -3.18
C ILE A 89 19.23 7.77 -4.68
N ILE A 90 20.36 7.28 -5.12
CA ILE A 90 20.78 7.26 -6.51
C ILE A 90 20.86 5.82 -6.99
N TRP A 91 20.19 5.50 -8.10
CA TRP A 91 20.20 4.15 -8.68
C TRP A 91 21.30 4.00 -9.71
N ASP A 92 22.01 2.86 -9.65
CA ASP A 92 22.99 2.46 -10.67
C ASP A 92 22.25 1.98 -11.94
N GLU A 93 22.47 2.69 -13.05
CA GLU A 93 21.84 2.35 -14.34
C GLU A 93 22.37 1.03 -14.93
N ALA A 94 23.66 0.71 -14.69
CA ALA A 94 24.26 -0.53 -15.18
C ALA A 94 23.60 -1.78 -14.57
N SER A 95 23.10 -1.68 -13.35
CA SER A 95 22.37 -2.75 -12.64
C SER A 95 20.87 -2.77 -12.96
N GLN A 96 20.38 -1.94 -13.89
CA GLN A 96 18.97 -1.76 -14.18
C GLN A 96 18.14 -1.41 -12.91
N GLY A 97 18.69 -0.56 -12.05
CA GLY A 97 18.07 -0.09 -10.81
C GLY A 97 18.01 -1.13 -9.68
N MET A 98 18.72 -2.24 -9.79
CA MET A 98 18.81 -3.23 -8.70
C MET A 98 19.73 -2.77 -7.58
N LYS A 99 20.73 -1.97 -7.88
CA LYS A 99 21.65 -1.38 -6.90
C LYS A 99 21.38 0.10 -6.77
N PHE A 100 21.48 0.60 -5.55
CA PHE A 100 21.35 2.00 -5.23
C PHE A 100 22.24 2.35 -4.04
N ASP A 101 22.63 3.62 -3.96
CA ASP A 101 23.44 4.15 -2.90
C ASP A 101 22.75 5.33 -2.21
N TYR A 102 22.97 5.45 -0.90
CA TYR A 102 22.60 6.64 -0.14
C TYR A 102 23.78 7.61 -0.17
N VAL A 103 23.55 8.80 -0.71
CA VAL A 103 24.54 9.87 -0.79
C VAL A 103 24.03 11.14 -0.15
N GLU A 104 24.87 12.16 -0.01
CA GLU A 104 24.45 13.47 0.49
C GLU A 104 23.41 14.11 -0.44
N VAL A 105 22.49 14.90 0.14
CA VAL A 105 21.52 15.66 -0.63
C VAL A 105 22.24 16.67 -1.53
N PRO A 106 21.92 16.76 -2.83
CA PRO A 106 22.48 17.77 -3.70
C PRO A 106 22.31 19.19 -3.13
N ALA A 107 23.35 20.01 -3.20
CA ALA A 107 23.39 21.32 -2.56
C ALA A 107 22.24 22.26 -2.97
N ASP A 108 21.81 22.16 -4.23
CA ASP A 108 20.68 22.92 -4.80
C ASP A 108 19.31 22.45 -4.34
N LEU A 109 19.23 21.27 -3.72
CA LEU A 109 17.97 20.70 -3.20
C LEU A 109 17.87 20.72 -1.67
N VAL A 110 18.91 21.10 -0.94
CA VAL A 110 18.94 21.06 0.53
C VAL A 110 17.81 21.90 1.11
N GLU A 111 17.64 23.14 0.68
CA GLU A 111 16.58 24.03 1.20
C GLU A 111 15.18 23.49 0.88
N THR A 112 14.99 23.01 -0.35
CA THR A 112 13.72 22.39 -0.76
C THR A 112 13.43 21.14 0.06
N ALA A 113 14.43 20.28 0.26
CA ALA A 113 14.29 19.07 1.06
C ALA A 113 13.97 19.38 2.52
N GLN A 114 14.58 20.39 3.11
CA GLN A 114 14.25 20.84 4.46
C GLN A 114 12.82 21.31 4.58
N THR A 115 12.36 22.16 3.66
CA THR A 115 10.96 22.65 3.66
C THR A 115 9.96 21.50 3.59
N TRP A 116 10.19 20.50 2.73
CA TRP A 116 9.30 19.35 2.64
C TRP A 116 9.43 18.39 3.83
N ARG A 117 10.62 18.27 4.42
CA ARG A 117 10.84 17.53 5.67
C ARG A 117 10.05 18.13 6.82
N GLU A 118 10.11 19.45 7.01
CA GLU A 118 9.34 20.14 8.05
C GLU A 118 7.84 19.86 7.91
N GLN A 119 7.27 19.98 6.71
CA GLN A 119 5.87 19.65 6.47
C GLN A 119 5.54 18.16 6.77
N MET A 120 6.47 17.26 6.47
CA MET A 120 6.31 15.84 6.79
C MET A 120 6.34 15.59 8.31
N ILE A 121 7.24 16.26 9.04
CA ILE A 121 7.34 16.15 10.50
C ILE A 121 6.08 16.73 11.16
N GLU A 122 5.61 17.90 10.72
CA GLU A 122 4.36 18.48 11.18
C GLU A 122 3.19 17.52 10.99
N ALA A 123 3.08 16.93 9.78
CA ALA A 123 2.06 15.95 9.50
C ALA A 123 2.17 14.69 10.38
N ALA A 124 3.37 14.29 10.78
CA ALA A 124 3.56 13.17 11.71
C ALA A 124 3.20 13.57 13.16
N ALA A 125 3.62 14.77 13.59
CA ALA A 125 3.38 15.28 14.95
C ALA A 125 1.89 15.41 15.27
N GLU A 126 1.07 15.79 14.29
CA GLU A 126 -0.39 15.88 14.44
C GLU A 126 -1.09 14.54 14.75
N ALA A 127 -0.37 13.43 14.79
CA ALA A 127 -0.95 12.11 15.09
C ALA A 127 -1.40 11.98 16.56
N THR A 128 -0.64 12.55 17.49
CA THR A 128 -0.94 12.51 18.94
C THR A 128 -0.48 13.79 19.64
N GLU A 129 -1.08 14.10 20.79
CA GLU A 129 -0.67 15.25 21.62
C GLU A 129 0.79 15.11 22.07
N ASP A 130 1.24 13.90 22.40
CA ASP A 130 2.61 13.65 22.86
C ASP A 130 3.64 13.95 21.75
N LEU A 131 3.39 13.51 20.53
CA LEU A 131 4.27 13.80 19.39
C LEU A 131 4.28 15.29 19.06
N MET A 132 3.13 15.96 19.16
CA MET A 132 3.04 17.40 18.93
C MET A 132 3.81 18.19 20.00
N ASN A 133 3.67 17.84 21.27
CA ASN A 133 4.39 18.49 22.36
C ASN A 133 5.90 18.32 22.19
N GLU A 134 6.36 17.10 21.87
CA GLU A 134 7.78 16.84 21.63
C GLU A 134 8.33 17.64 20.44
N TYR A 135 7.56 17.73 19.36
CA TYR A 135 7.94 18.55 18.21
C TYR A 135 8.02 20.04 18.56
N LEU A 136 7.05 20.56 19.32
CA LEU A 136 7.05 21.97 19.74
C LEU A 136 8.20 22.31 20.70
N GLU A 137 8.60 21.36 21.54
CA GLU A 137 9.72 21.55 22.49
C GLU A 137 11.08 21.47 21.80
N ASN A 138 11.27 20.54 20.87
CA ASN A 138 12.59 20.22 20.28
C ASN A 138 12.78 20.79 18.87
N GLY A 139 11.70 21.19 18.17
CA GLY A 139 11.73 21.61 16.76
C GLY A 139 11.95 20.49 15.77
N GLU A 140 12.08 19.24 16.26
CA GLU A 140 12.32 18.04 15.45
C GLU A 140 11.78 16.80 16.15
N LEU A 141 11.56 15.70 15.38
CA LEU A 141 11.23 14.38 15.91
C LEU A 141 12.26 13.34 15.46
N PRO A 142 12.58 12.33 16.28
CA PRO A 142 13.35 11.16 15.87
C PRO A 142 12.69 10.39 14.72
N GLU A 143 13.50 9.71 13.88
CA GLU A 143 13.00 9.00 12.70
C GLU A 143 11.91 7.97 13.03
N ASP A 144 12.05 7.21 14.10
CA ASP A 144 11.08 6.23 14.57
C ASP A 144 9.74 6.87 14.94
N LYS A 145 9.76 8.01 15.59
CA LYS A 145 8.55 8.78 15.95
C LYS A 145 7.88 9.43 14.74
N ILE A 146 8.68 9.92 13.78
CA ILE A 146 8.12 10.39 12.51
C ILE A 146 7.39 9.24 11.80
N LYS A 147 8.00 8.05 11.73
CA LYS A 147 7.37 6.86 11.14
C LYS A 147 6.10 6.46 11.87
N GLU A 148 6.12 6.47 13.20
CA GLU A 148 4.95 6.18 14.02
C GLU A 148 3.81 7.14 13.71
N GLY A 149 4.05 8.44 13.74
CA GLY A 149 3.04 9.46 13.45
C GLY A 149 2.48 9.34 12.02
N LEU A 150 3.35 9.19 11.02
CA LEU A 150 2.94 8.97 9.63
C LEU A 150 2.09 7.70 9.49
N ARG A 151 2.48 6.61 10.16
CA ARG A 151 1.72 5.35 10.13
C ARG A 151 0.34 5.53 10.74
N LEU A 152 0.24 6.08 11.95
CA LEU A 152 -1.04 6.30 12.65
C LEU A 152 -2.01 7.08 11.77
N ARG A 153 -1.58 8.20 11.19
CA ARG A 153 -2.42 9.03 10.34
C ARG A 153 -2.75 8.39 8.98
N THR A 154 -1.83 7.58 8.44
CA THR A 154 -2.09 6.80 7.22
C THR A 154 -3.18 5.77 7.47
N LEU A 155 -3.10 5.02 8.59
CA LEU A 155 -4.09 4.03 8.99
C LEU A 155 -5.47 4.67 9.25
N ALA A 156 -5.48 5.87 9.82
CA ALA A 156 -6.69 6.68 9.99
C ALA A 156 -7.24 7.28 8.68
N CYS A 157 -6.53 7.11 7.55
CA CYS A 157 -6.86 7.71 6.24
C CYS A 157 -6.81 9.24 6.22
N GLU A 158 -6.13 9.88 7.17
CA GLU A 158 -6.02 11.34 7.28
C GLU A 158 -4.98 11.93 6.34
N ILE A 159 -3.90 11.20 6.11
CA ILE A 159 -2.84 11.58 5.19
C ILE A 159 -2.59 10.49 4.14
N GLN A 160 -1.89 10.87 3.07
CA GLN A 160 -1.42 9.96 2.04
C GLN A 160 0.06 10.19 1.79
N PRO A 161 0.93 9.36 2.35
CA PRO A 161 2.36 9.44 2.07
C PRO A 161 2.65 9.30 0.58
N MET A 162 3.47 10.20 0.03
CA MET A 162 3.76 10.26 -1.39
C MET A 162 5.22 9.94 -1.68
N LEU A 163 5.40 9.13 -2.71
CA LEU A 163 6.70 8.78 -3.27
C LEU A 163 6.69 8.99 -4.78
N CYS A 164 7.86 8.97 -5.39
CA CYS A 164 7.99 9.04 -6.84
C CYS A 164 9.11 8.15 -7.36
N GLY A 165 9.07 7.93 -8.67
CA GLY A 165 10.08 7.13 -9.34
C GLY A 165 9.76 6.84 -10.80
N THR A 166 10.50 5.90 -11.38
CA THR A 166 10.20 5.32 -12.69
C THR A 166 10.31 3.80 -12.58
N ALA A 167 9.15 3.15 -12.41
CA ALA A 167 9.06 1.73 -12.12
C ALA A 167 9.65 0.85 -13.23
N PHE A 168 9.56 1.25 -14.49
CA PHE A 168 10.11 0.50 -15.61
C PHE A 168 11.65 0.43 -15.56
N LYS A 169 12.30 1.46 -14.99
CA LYS A 169 13.76 1.49 -14.74
C LYS A 169 14.11 1.05 -13.31
N ASN A 170 13.14 0.51 -12.57
CA ASN A 170 13.27 0.07 -11.17
C ASN A 170 13.80 1.15 -10.20
N LYS A 171 13.65 2.44 -10.53
CA LYS A 171 14.05 3.56 -9.67
C LYS A 171 12.90 3.97 -8.75
N GLY A 172 13.11 3.98 -7.44
CA GLY A 172 12.13 4.35 -6.42
C GLY A 172 11.22 3.21 -5.96
N VAL A 173 11.27 2.03 -6.59
CA VAL A 173 10.39 0.90 -6.26
C VAL A 173 10.73 0.31 -4.90
N GLN A 174 12.03 0.13 -4.60
CA GLN A 174 12.47 -0.42 -3.31
C GLN A 174 12.00 0.47 -2.15
N ARG A 175 12.20 1.78 -2.25
CA ARG A 175 11.75 2.73 -1.22
C ARG A 175 10.23 2.74 -1.07
N MET A 176 9.49 2.53 -2.17
CA MET A 176 8.03 2.39 -2.11
C MET A 176 7.61 1.09 -1.41
N LEU A 177 8.33 -0.02 -1.64
CA LEU A 177 8.07 -1.28 -0.92
C LEU A 177 8.36 -1.17 0.58
N ASP A 178 9.45 -0.48 0.94
CA ASP A 178 9.74 -0.16 2.35
C ASP A 178 8.60 0.65 2.97
N ALA A 179 8.10 1.67 2.28
CA ALA A 179 6.97 2.47 2.75
C ALA A 179 5.67 1.66 2.89
N VAL A 180 5.43 0.66 2.03
CA VAL A 180 4.30 -0.29 2.19
C VAL A 180 4.41 -1.03 3.51
N VAL A 181 5.60 -1.55 3.84
CA VAL A 181 5.83 -2.27 5.10
C VAL A 181 5.75 -1.34 6.32
N GLU A 182 6.32 -0.13 6.19
CA GLU A 182 6.39 0.84 7.28
C GLU A 182 5.03 1.48 7.60
N LEU A 183 4.22 1.80 6.59
CA LEU A 183 3.10 2.74 6.72
C LEU A 183 1.71 2.15 6.42
N LEU A 184 1.60 1.05 5.67
CA LEU A 184 0.31 0.40 5.42
C LEU A 184 -0.03 -0.65 6.47
N PRO A 185 -1.33 -0.95 6.67
CA PRO A 185 -1.74 -1.92 7.68
C PRO A 185 -1.40 -3.36 7.28
N SER A 186 -1.04 -4.16 8.26
CA SER A 186 -1.07 -5.61 8.14
C SER A 186 -2.47 -6.15 8.50
N PRO A 187 -2.79 -7.42 8.20
CA PRO A 187 -4.07 -8.02 8.58
C PRO A 187 -4.42 -7.91 10.07
N VAL A 188 -3.41 -7.91 10.95
CA VAL A 188 -3.61 -7.79 12.41
C VAL A 188 -3.90 -6.36 12.89
N ASP A 189 -3.63 -5.35 12.08
CA ASP A 189 -3.99 -3.95 12.37
C ASP A 189 -5.46 -3.65 12.04
N ILE A 190 -6.11 -4.54 11.28
CA ILE A 190 -7.48 -4.35 10.83
C ILE A 190 -8.47 -4.85 11.89
N PRO A 191 -9.57 -4.12 12.14
CA PRO A 191 -10.60 -4.58 13.06
C PRO A 191 -11.14 -5.96 12.69
N PRO A 192 -11.54 -6.80 13.67
CA PRO A 192 -12.16 -8.10 13.41
C PRO A 192 -13.33 -8.00 12.44
N VAL A 193 -13.42 -8.96 11.53
CA VAL A 193 -14.54 -9.03 10.58
C VAL A 193 -15.81 -9.41 11.33
N SER A 194 -16.85 -8.58 11.18
CA SER A 194 -18.14 -8.80 11.80
C SER A 194 -19.11 -9.46 10.83
N GLY A 195 -19.95 -10.34 11.34
CA GLY A 195 -20.98 -11.05 10.62
C GLY A 195 -22.04 -11.64 11.57
N VAL A 196 -22.74 -12.66 11.11
CA VAL A 196 -23.71 -13.42 11.91
C VAL A 196 -23.37 -14.90 11.84
N ASP A 197 -23.66 -15.62 12.90
CA ASP A 197 -23.55 -17.07 12.97
C ASP A 197 -24.78 -17.78 12.34
N GLU A 198 -24.80 -19.11 12.43
CA GLU A 198 -25.92 -19.94 11.92
C GLU A 198 -27.28 -19.68 12.65
N ARG A 199 -27.22 -19.00 13.79
CA ARG A 199 -28.39 -18.62 14.61
C ARG A 199 -28.75 -17.15 14.48
N GLU A 200 -28.18 -16.48 13.45
CA GLU A 200 -28.32 -15.02 13.21
C GLU A 200 -27.82 -14.14 14.37
N GLN A 201 -26.97 -14.70 15.26
CA GLN A 201 -26.38 -13.92 16.34
C GLN A 201 -25.11 -13.21 15.85
N PRO A 202 -24.84 -11.99 16.34
CA PRO A 202 -23.61 -11.28 16.00
C PRO A 202 -22.38 -12.12 16.30
N ALA A 203 -21.48 -12.23 15.34
CA ALA A 203 -20.21 -12.95 15.46
C ALA A 203 -19.09 -12.12 14.87
N SER A 204 -17.88 -12.24 15.40
CA SER A 204 -16.69 -11.60 14.87
C SER A 204 -15.54 -12.61 14.72
N ARG A 205 -14.60 -12.30 13.84
CA ARG A 205 -13.39 -13.08 13.58
C ARG A 205 -12.19 -12.17 13.52
N LYS A 206 -11.17 -12.48 14.31
CA LYS A 206 -9.86 -11.81 14.26
C LYS A 206 -9.02 -12.43 13.16
N ALA A 207 -8.04 -11.68 12.65
CA ALA A 207 -7.02 -12.22 11.76
C ALA A 207 -6.00 -13.02 12.56
N ASP A 208 -6.35 -14.30 12.85
CA ASP A 208 -5.58 -15.23 13.68
C ASP A 208 -5.77 -16.63 13.10
N ASP A 209 -4.67 -17.35 12.88
CA ASP A 209 -4.68 -18.71 12.32
C ASP A 209 -5.32 -19.75 13.24
N SER A 210 -5.35 -19.51 14.54
CA SER A 210 -6.00 -20.37 15.54
C SER A 210 -7.53 -20.22 15.60
N GLU A 211 -8.08 -19.18 14.98
CA GLU A 211 -9.51 -18.91 14.92
C GLU A 211 -10.24 -19.89 13.99
N LYS A 212 -11.57 -19.92 14.09
CA LYS A 212 -12.40 -20.64 13.12
C LYS A 212 -12.24 -20.03 11.73
N PHE A 213 -12.11 -20.89 10.72
CA PHE A 213 -11.94 -20.47 9.34
C PHE A 213 -13.10 -19.59 8.85
N SER A 214 -12.75 -18.46 8.26
CA SER A 214 -13.67 -17.63 7.47
C SER A 214 -12.95 -16.98 6.29
N ALA A 215 -13.61 -16.97 5.14
CA ALA A 215 -13.07 -16.41 3.91
C ALA A 215 -14.17 -15.81 3.03
N LEU A 216 -13.78 -14.92 2.12
CA LEU A 216 -14.65 -14.36 1.09
C LEU A 216 -14.12 -14.74 -0.30
N ALA A 217 -14.95 -15.42 -1.09
CA ALA A 217 -14.74 -15.56 -2.51
C ALA A 217 -15.15 -14.26 -3.21
N PHE A 218 -14.21 -13.54 -3.83
CA PHE A 218 -14.44 -12.19 -4.33
C PHE A 218 -14.24 -12.02 -5.83
N LYS A 219 -13.60 -12.98 -6.50
CA LYS A 219 -13.36 -12.91 -7.94
C LYS A 219 -13.34 -14.31 -8.55
N LEU A 220 -13.96 -14.42 -9.72
CA LEU A 220 -13.85 -15.61 -10.57
C LEU A 220 -13.01 -15.27 -11.81
N MET A 221 -12.15 -16.18 -12.22
CA MET A 221 -11.35 -16.06 -13.42
C MET A 221 -11.28 -17.43 -14.13
N THR A 222 -11.30 -17.44 -15.44
CA THR A 222 -11.06 -18.65 -16.22
C THR A 222 -9.60 -18.67 -16.67
N ASP A 223 -8.92 -19.76 -16.34
CA ASP A 223 -7.55 -20.03 -16.79
C ASP A 223 -7.55 -21.12 -17.86
N PRO A 224 -6.81 -20.96 -18.97
CA PRO A 224 -6.81 -21.93 -20.08
C PRO A 224 -6.34 -23.33 -19.70
N PHE A 225 -5.54 -23.47 -18.63
CA PHE A 225 -4.90 -24.73 -18.25
C PHE A 225 -5.55 -25.43 -17.05
N VAL A 226 -6.05 -24.67 -16.09
CA VAL A 226 -6.62 -25.22 -14.84
C VAL A 226 -8.13 -25.00 -14.72
N GLY A 227 -8.73 -24.32 -15.68
CA GLY A 227 -10.16 -24.05 -15.70
C GLY A 227 -10.54 -22.89 -14.77
N GLN A 228 -11.59 -23.06 -13.98
CA GLN A 228 -12.12 -21.99 -13.12
C GLN A 228 -11.24 -21.80 -11.90
N LEU A 229 -10.83 -20.55 -11.67
CA LEU A 229 -10.13 -20.07 -10.48
C LEU A 229 -11.06 -19.19 -9.66
N THR A 230 -11.27 -19.53 -8.39
CA THR A 230 -12.01 -18.74 -7.43
C THR A 230 -11.03 -18.08 -6.47
N PHE A 231 -10.85 -16.77 -6.59
CA PHE A 231 -10.00 -16.01 -5.68
C PHE A 231 -10.70 -15.79 -4.35
N ILE A 232 -10.02 -16.12 -3.27
CA ILE A 232 -10.49 -15.97 -1.90
C ILE A 232 -9.56 -15.08 -1.10
N ARG A 233 -10.12 -14.32 -0.15
CA ARG A 233 -9.42 -13.70 0.96
C ARG A 233 -9.76 -14.45 2.24
N VAL A 234 -8.75 -14.98 2.92
CA VAL A 234 -8.93 -15.59 4.26
C VAL A 234 -8.91 -14.47 5.31
N TYR A 235 -9.93 -14.42 6.14
CA TYR A 235 -10.03 -13.42 7.22
C TYR A 235 -9.65 -14.01 8.58
N SER A 236 -9.83 -15.32 8.80
CA SER A 236 -9.47 -16.00 10.03
C SER A 236 -9.28 -17.51 9.80
N GLY A 237 -8.49 -18.13 10.65
CA GLY A 237 -8.17 -19.55 10.55
C GLY A 237 -7.30 -19.87 9.35
N VAL A 238 -7.06 -21.16 9.15
CA VAL A 238 -6.23 -21.70 8.06
C VAL A 238 -7.08 -22.52 7.12
N LEU A 239 -6.86 -22.36 5.81
CA LEU A 239 -7.47 -23.19 4.77
C LEU A 239 -6.41 -24.18 4.22
N ASN A 240 -6.65 -25.45 4.38
CA ASN A 240 -5.81 -26.50 3.79
C ASN A 240 -6.37 -27.00 2.46
N SER A 241 -5.47 -27.36 1.54
CA SER A 241 -5.82 -28.05 0.29
C SER A 241 -6.53 -29.37 0.62
N GLY A 242 -7.61 -29.67 -0.10
CA GLY A 242 -8.45 -30.85 0.15
C GLY A 242 -9.45 -30.73 1.30
N ALA A 243 -9.44 -29.63 2.08
CA ALA A 243 -10.38 -29.39 3.18
C ALA A 243 -11.83 -29.25 2.69
N THR A 244 -12.76 -29.52 3.59
CA THR A 244 -14.19 -29.27 3.35
C THR A 244 -14.62 -28.04 4.13
N VAL A 245 -15.20 -27.07 3.43
CA VAL A 245 -15.70 -25.81 4.00
C VAL A 245 -17.20 -25.68 3.82
N TYR A 246 -17.83 -24.89 4.67
CA TYR A 246 -19.27 -24.60 4.55
C TYR A 246 -19.46 -23.31 3.71
N ASN A 247 -20.17 -23.43 2.62
CA ASN A 247 -20.57 -22.29 1.80
C ASN A 247 -21.89 -21.73 2.35
N SER A 248 -21.81 -20.61 3.06
CA SER A 248 -22.97 -19.96 3.70
C SER A 248 -24.01 -19.43 2.70
N VAL A 249 -23.59 -19.07 1.48
CA VAL A 249 -24.51 -18.59 0.43
C VAL A 249 -25.33 -19.73 -0.17
N LYS A 250 -24.68 -20.89 -0.42
CA LYS A 250 -25.34 -22.07 -0.98
C LYS A 250 -25.94 -23.00 0.09
N GLY A 251 -25.67 -22.78 1.36
CA GLY A 251 -26.14 -23.61 2.47
C GLY A 251 -25.60 -25.04 2.46
N LYS A 252 -24.44 -25.29 1.88
CA LYS A 252 -23.88 -26.64 1.73
C LYS A 252 -22.36 -26.70 1.94
N LYS A 253 -21.88 -27.91 2.22
CA LYS A 253 -20.43 -28.19 2.29
C LYS A 253 -19.88 -28.33 0.89
N GLU A 254 -18.71 -27.72 0.67
CA GLU A 254 -17.96 -27.79 -0.58
C GLU A 254 -16.51 -28.23 -0.28
N ARG A 255 -15.95 -29.07 -1.13
CA ARG A 255 -14.56 -29.52 -0.99
C ARG A 255 -13.65 -28.58 -1.77
N ILE A 256 -12.64 -28.03 -1.09
CA ILE A 256 -11.56 -27.26 -1.70
C ILE A 256 -10.64 -28.24 -2.43
N GLY A 257 -10.42 -28.00 -3.71
CA GLY A 257 -9.45 -28.75 -4.50
C GLY A 257 -8.02 -28.27 -4.23
N ARG A 258 -7.27 -28.00 -5.28
CA ARG A 258 -5.93 -27.40 -5.17
C ARG A 258 -6.05 -25.92 -4.86
N ILE A 259 -5.06 -25.41 -4.12
CA ILE A 259 -4.92 -23.99 -3.82
C ILE A 259 -3.66 -23.50 -4.50
N VAL A 260 -3.73 -22.35 -5.16
CA VAL A 260 -2.59 -21.76 -5.86
C VAL A 260 -2.39 -20.30 -5.42
N GLN A 261 -1.13 -19.94 -5.21
CA GLN A 261 -0.69 -18.57 -5.10
C GLN A 261 -0.37 -18.04 -6.49
N MET A 262 -0.83 -16.82 -6.77
CA MET A 262 -0.67 -16.22 -8.08
C MET A 262 0.42 -15.15 -8.05
N HIS A 263 1.42 -15.29 -8.93
CA HIS A 263 2.47 -14.31 -9.19
C HIS A 263 2.37 -13.86 -10.64
N ALA A 264 1.64 -12.76 -10.88
CA ALA A 264 1.25 -12.33 -12.23
C ALA A 264 0.55 -13.45 -13.00
N ASN A 265 1.16 -14.00 -14.05
CA ASN A 265 0.64 -15.12 -14.82
C ASN A 265 1.16 -16.50 -14.34
N ASN A 266 2.06 -16.50 -13.36
CA ASN A 266 2.60 -17.75 -12.82
C ASN A 266 1.75 -18.22 -11.63
N ARG A 267 1.69 -19.54 -11.47
CA ARG A 267 0.96 -20.24 -10.43
C ARG A 267 1.92 -21.09 -9.63
N GLU A 268 1.83 -21.00 -8.34
CA GLU A 268 2.52 -21.90 -7.42
C GLU A 268 1.49 -22.64 -6.57
N GLU A 269 1.53 -23.97 -6.57
CA GLU A 269 0.64 -24.76 -5.74
C GLU A 269 1.09 -24.70 -4.29
N ILE A 270 0.16 -24.33 -3.40
CA ILE A 270 0.41 -24.21 -1.97
C ILE A 270 -0.49 -25.17 -1.20
N LYS A 271 -0.02 -25.60 -0.04
CA LYS A 271 -0.72 -26.59 0.81
C LYS A 271 -1.76 -25.93 1.70
N GLU A 272 -1.50 -24.70 2.14
CA GLU A 272 -2.34 -23.95 3.07
C GLU A 272 -2.33 -22.46 2.79
N VAL A 273 -3.36 -21.76 3.26
CA VAL A 273 -3.50 -20.30 3.22
C VAL A 273 -3.82 -19.81 4.61
N LEU A 274 -3.09 -18.84 5.10
CA LEU A 274 -3.18 -18.28 6.44
C LEU A 274 -4.18 -17.10 6.50
N ALA A 275 -4.53 -16.69 7.73
CA ALA A 275 -5.36 -15.52 7.97
C ALA A 275 -4.69 -14.26 7.40
N GLY A 276 -5.44 -13.50 6.59
CA GLY A 276 -4.93 -12.30 5.92
C GLY A 276 -4.50 -12.52 4.48
N ASP A 277 -4.23 -13.75 4.05
CA ASP A 277 -3.74 -14.05 2.72
C ASP A 277 -4.85 -14.08 1.65
N ILE A 278 -4.42 -13.91 0.41
CA ILE A 278 -5.23 -14.07 -0.81
C ILE A 278 -4.65 -15.22 -1.62
N ALA A 279 -5.49 -16.17 -1.99
CA ALA A 279 -5.13 -17.27 -2.86
C ALA A 279 -6.25 -17.58 -3.86
N ALA A 280 -6.00 -18.48 -4.80
CA ALA A 280 -7.02 -18.96 -5.71
C ALA A 280 -7.26 -20.46 -5.52
N CYS A 281 -8.54 -20.84 -5.42
CA CYS A 281 -8.97 -22.23 -5.37
C CYS A 281 -9.34 -22.71 -6.77
N VAL A 282 -8.88 -23.91 -7.11
CA VAL A 282 -9.22 -24.57 -8.38
C VAL A 282 -10.48 -25.43 -8.16
N GLY A 283 -11.48 -25.26 -9.00
CA GLY A 283 -12.66 -26.14 -9.04
C GLY A 283 -13.69 -25.89 -7.93
N LEU A 284 -13.85 -24.64 -7.48
CA LEU A 284 -14.95 -24.19 -6.61
C LEU A 284 -16.11 -23.67 -7.44
#